data_eb89298b76d590dc310699c8c13709ad
#
_entry.id   eb89298b76d590dc310699c8c13709ad
#
_cell.length_a   1.000
_cell.length_b   1.000
_cell.length_c   1.000
_cell.angle_alpha   90.00
_cell.angle_beta   90.00
_cell.angle_gamma   90.00
#
_symmetry.space_group_name_H-M   'P 1'
#
loop_
_entity.id
_entity.type
_entity.pdbx_description
1 polymer ?
#
loop_
_entity_poly.entity_id
_entity_poly.type
_entity_poly.pdbx_seq_one_letter_code
_entity_poly.pdbx_strand_id
1 'polypeptide(L)'
;MHDIKAIVEQVLPVFDGLKDEEDIEVEIRLGKYNGSFFDTNVGKDAFEKVLEGLRKYPNWEKTESSVSDIFYNDKDSIRITANQETGEQKMIQKINVLKEDFSGTPTDMRFSVCREIPTWGEYEMDRKRSKTRHSFIRKNLSIDMIISSGD
;
A
#
# COMPACT_ATOMS: atom_id res chain seq x y z
N MET A 1 -16.63 -13.02 12.34
CA MET A 1 -16.72 -11.68 11.69
C MET A 1 -16.10 -10.63 12.60
N HIS A 2 -15.22 -9.80 12.06
CA HIS A 2 -14.64 -8.68 12.81
C HIS A 2 -15.36 -7.39 12.45
N ASP A 3 -15.74 -6.57 13.44
CA ASP A 3 -16.16 -5.21 13.17
C ASP A 3 -14.96 -4.25 13.20
N ILE A 4 -15.15 -3.05 12.71
CA ILE A 4 -14.07 -2.05 12.59
C ILE A 4 -13.47 -1.73 13.96
N LYS A 5 -14.30 -1.60 14.99
CA LYS A 5 -13.83 -1.29 16.34
C LYS A 5 -12.91 -2.40 16.88
N ALA A 6 -13.30 -3.66 16.70
CA ALA A 6 -12.50 -4.80 17.15
C ALA A 6 -11.15 -4.87 16.41
N ILE A 7 -11.14 -4.58 15.11
CA ILE A 7 -9.92 -4.53 14.32
C ILE A 7 -8.99 -3.43 14.83
N VAL A 8 -9.51 -2.24 15.07
CA VAL A 8 -8.72 -1.11 15.60
C VAL A 8 -8.13 -1.46 16.97
N GLU A 9 -8.92 -2.05 17.86
CA GLU A 9 -8.45 -2.45 19.19
C GLU A 9 -7.31 -3.47 19.11
N GLN A 10 -7.33 -4.33 18.10
CA GLN A 10 -6.29 -5.35 17.91
C GLN A 10 -5.01 -4.77 17.30
N VAL A 11 -5.11 -3.88 16.32
CA VAL A 11 -3.94 -3.38 15.59
C VAL A 11 -3.30 -2.16 16.26
N LEU A 12 -4.05 -1.38 17.02
CA LEU A 12 -3.56 -0.14 17.62
C LEU A 12 -2.34 -0.32 18.52
N PRO A 13 -2.29 -1.33 19.42
CA PRO A 13 -1.08 -1.54 20.24
C PRO A 13 0.16 -1.87 19.39
N VAL A 14 0.00 -2.62 18.31
CA VAL A 14 1.10 -2.93 17.38
C VAL A 14 1.58 -1.65 16.69
N PHE A 15 0.66 -0.85 16.19
CA PHE A 15 0.97 0.45 15.58
C PHE A 15 1.69 1.36 16.57
N ASP A 16 1.19 1.50 17.79
CA ASP A 16 1.79 2.36 18.81
C ASP A 16 3.21 1.93 19.18
N GLY A 17 3.49 0.63 19.14
CA GLY A 17 4.82 0.10 19.42
C GLY A 17 5.83 0.29 18.29
N LEU A 18 5.38 0.53 17.06
CA LEU A 18 6.23 0.58 15.88
C LEU A 18 6.29 1.93 15.17
N LYS A 19 5.31 2.79 15.40
CA LYS A 19 5.13 4.03 14.62
C LYS A 19 6.33 4.98 14.63
N ASP A 20 7.15 4.94 15.68
CA ASP A 20 8.32 5.83 15.83
C ASP A 20 9.63 5.17 15.40
N GLU A 21 9.61 3.92 14.94
CA GLU A 21 10.79 3.26 14.41
C GLU A 21 11.09 3.76 12.99
N GLU A 22 12.37 3.81 12.63
CA GLU A 22 12.78 4.22 11.30
C GLU A 22 12.42 3.20 10.23
N ASP A 23 12.15 3.68 9.02
CA ASP A 23 11.88 2.88 7.83
C ASP A 23 10.67 1.95 7.96
N ILE A 24 9.77 2.24 8.87
CA ILE A 24 8.53 1.47 9.06
C ILE A 24 7.41 2.01 8.17
N GLU A 25 6.77 1.09 7.44
CA GLU A 25 5.51 1.35 6.74
C GLU A 25 4.41 0.54 7.41
N VAL A 26 3.37 1.21 7.88
CA VAL A 26 2.17 0.57 8.40
C VAL A 26 1.05 0.76 7.38
N GLU A 27 0.44 -0.33 6.95
CA GLU A 27 -0.49 -0.31 5.84
C GLU A 27 -1.73 -1.15 6.14
N ILE A 28 -2.89 -0.67 5.71
CA ILE A 28 -4.12 -1.46 5.65
C ILE A 28 -4.54 -1.51 4.20
N ARG A 29 -4.70 -2.71 3.67
CA ARG A 29 -5.23 -2.93 2.32
C ARG A 29 -6.63 -3.50 2.39
N LEU A 30 -7.47 -3.05 1.49
CA LEU A 30 -8.81 -3.61 1.29
C LEU A 30 -8.77 -4.59 0.12
N GLY A 31 -9.52 -5.67 0.22
CA GLY A 31 -9.56 -6.69 -0.81
C GLY A 31 -10.38 -7.88 -0.40
N LYS A 32 -9.97 -9.06 -0.85
CA LYS A 32 -10.64 -10.32 -0.55
C LYS A 32 -9.62 -11.43 -0.32
N TYR A 33 -9.70 -12.10 0.81
CA TYR A 33 -8.90 -13.29 1.08
C TYR A 33 -9.61 -14.50 0.50
N ASN A 34 -8.95 -15.21 -0.41
CA ASN A 34 -9.56 -16.33 -1.13
C ASN A 34 -9.09 -17.71 -0.66
N GLY A 35 -8.43 -17.78 0.50
CA GLY A 35 -7.91 -19.02 1.06
C GLY A 35 -6.45 -19.31 0.72
N SER A 36 -5.94 -18.73 -0.38
CA SER A 36 -4.55 -18.92 -0.82
C SER A 36 -3.75 -17.63 -0.78
N PHE A 37 -4.37 -16.51 -1.14
CA PHE A 37 -3.73 -15.20 -1.13
C PHE A 37 -4.77 -14.12 -0.89
N PHE A 38 -4.29 -12.93 -0.57
CA PHE A 38 -5.14 -11.75 -0.41
C PHE A 38 -5.20 -10.99 -1.74
N ASP A 39 -6.38 -10.97 -2.35
CA ASP A 39 -6.60 -10.31 -3.64
C ASP A 39 -6.99 -8.85 -3.40
N THR A 40 -6.13 -7.93 -3.80
CA THR A 40 -6.34 -6.49 -3.66
C THR A 40 -7.15 -5.87 -4.79
N ASN A 41 -7.59 -6.67 -5.76
CA ASN A 41 -8.44 -6.17 -6.83
C ASN A 41 -9.88 -6.04 -6.31
N VAL A 42 -10.28 -4.81 -5.98
CA VAL A 42 -11.62 -4.53 -5.47
C VAL A 42 -12.67 -4.40 -6.58
N GLY A 43 -12.24 -4.43 -7.85
CA GLY A 43 -13.11 -4.23 -9.01
C GLY A 43 -13.26 -2.77 -9.39
N LYS A 44 -13.57 -2.55 -10.65
CA LYS A 44 -13.65 -1.20 -11.24
C LYS A 44 -14.74 -0.34 -10.60
N ASP A 45 -15.94 -0.90 -10.40
CA ASP A 45 -17.06 -0.12 -9.88
C ASP A 45 -16.82 0.35 -8.45
N ALA A 46 -16.34 -0.52 -7.59
CA ALA A 46 -16.00 -0.15 -6.21
C ALA A 46 -14.87 0.88 -6.18
N PHE A 47 -13.84 0.67 -7.00
CA PHE A 47 -12.73 1.60 -7.11
C PHE A 47 -13.19 3.01 -7.51
N GLU A 48 -14.01 3.11 -8.55
CA GLU A 48 -14.51 4.39 -9.03
C GLU A 48 -15.40 5.10 -8.02
N LYS A 49 -16.26 4.36 -7.32
CA LYS A 49 -17.12 4.94 -6.28
C LYS A 49 -16.32 5.51 -5.11
N VAL A 50 -15.33 4.79 -4.64
CA VAL A 50 -14.48 5.25 -3.56
C VAL A 50 -13.66 6.46 -3.99
N LEU A 51 -13.08 6.42 -5.18
CA LEU A 51 -12.31 7.52 -5.74
C LEU A 51 -13.16 8.80 -5.85
N GLU A 52 -14.39 8.68 -6.33
CA GLU A 52 -15.32 9.82 -6.42
C GLU A 52 -15.61 10.40 -5.03
N GLY A 53 -15.88 9.54 -4.05
CA GLY A 53 -16.13 9.97 -2.68
C GLY A 53 -14.94 10.69 -2.06
N LEU A 54 -13.73 10.18 -2.29
CA LEU A 54 -12.51 10.82 -1.81
C LEU A 54 -12.29 12.19 -2.45
N ARG A 55 -12.54 12.32 -3.75
CA ARG A 55 -12.42 13.60 -4.45
C ARG A 55 -13.42 14.66 -3.97
N LYS A 56 -14.58 14.23 -3.51
CA LYS A 56 -15.61 15.14 -2.99
C LYS A 56 -15.33 15.64 -1.58
N TYR A 57 -14.53 14.92 -0.80
CA TYR A 57 -14.21 15.36 0.55
C TYR A 57 -13.34 16.61 0.52
N PRO A 58 -13.74 17.72 1.19
CA PRO A 58 -13.09 19.03 0.98
C PRO A 58 -11.87 19.27 1.87
N ASN A 59 -11.59 18.42 2.85
CA ASN A 59 -10.62 18.70 3.90
C ASN A 59 -9.30 17.92 3.77
N TRP A 60 -8.95 17.43 2.57
CA TRP A 60 -7.62 16.90 2.32
C TRP A 60 -6.58 18.01 2.40
N GLU A 61 -5.50 17.78 3.15
CA GLU A 61 -4.40 18.73 3.21
C GLU A 61 -3.62 18.75 1.91
N LYS A 62 -3.53 17.58 1.26
CA LYS A 62 -2.82 17.42 0.00
C LYS A 62 -3.43 16.29 -0.81
N THR A 63 -3.49 16.48 -2.13
CA THR A 63 -3.80 15.40 -3.07
C THR A 63 -2.70 15.34 -4.11
N GLU A 64 -2.28 14.13 -4.46
CA GLU A 64 -1.22 13.88 -5.43
C GLU A 64 -1.64 12.80 -6.40
N SER A 65 -1.12 12.88 -7.62
CA SER A 65 -1.24 11.80 -8.60
C SER A 65 0.13 11.57 -9.23
N SER A 66 0.48 10.31 -9.39
CA SER A 66 1.73 9.94 -10.02
C SER A 66 1.60 8.65 -10.83
N VAL A 67 2.44 8.51 -11.83
CA VAL A 67 2.58 7.26 -12.59
C VAL A 67 4.03 6.81 -12.45
N SER A 68 4.22 5.58 -12.02
CA SER A 68 5.54 5.03 -11.78
C SER A 68 5.68 3.62 -12.36
N ASP A 69 6.88 3.30 -12.80
CA ASP A 69 7.27 1.94 -13.10
C ASP A 69 7.99 1.38 -11.88
N ILE A 70 7.62 0.18 -11.47
CA ILE A 70 8.23 -0.48 -10.33
C ILE A 70 8.86 -1.78 -10.80
N PHE A 71 10.15 -1.90 -10.54
CA PHE A 71 10.95 -3.07 -10.88
C PHE A 71 11.19 -3.87 -9.60
N TYR A 72 11.07 -5.20 -9.70
CA TYR A 72 11.15 -6.09 -8.55
C TYR A 72 12.28 -7.10 -8.73
N ASN A 73 13.09 -7.23 -7.68
CA ASN A 73 13.94 -8.40 -7.47
C ASN A 73 13.32 -9.15 -6.29
N ASP A 74 12.67 -10.27 -6.57
CA ASP A 74 11.92 -10.99 -5.54
C ASP A 74 12.81 -11.79 -4.58
N LYS A 75 13.96 -12.24 -5.06
CA LYS A 75 14.91 -13.00 -4.23
C LYS A 75 15.43 -12.19 -3.04
N ASP A 76 15.80 -10.94 -3.29
CA ASP A 76 16.37 -10.06 -2.27
C ASP A 76 15.39 -9.00 -1.79
N SER A 77 14.14 -9.08 -2.22
CA SER A 77 13.06 -8.13 -1.88
C SER A 77 13.40 -6.67 -2.21
N ILE A 78 14.07 -6.46 -3.33
CA ILE A 78 14.45 -5.13 -3.81
C ILE A 78 13.38 -4.58 -4.73
N ARG A 79 13.10 -3.28 -4.60
CA ARG A 79 12.20 -2.53 -5.48
C ARG A 79 12.88 -1.26 -5.93
N ILE A 80 12.77 -0.99 -7.23
CA ILE A 80 13.13 0.30 -7.80
C ILE A 80 11.84 0.93 -8.31
N THR A 81 11.51 2.13 -7.79
CA THR A 81 10.38 2.91 -8.27
C THR A 81 10.91 4.07 -9.08
N ALA A 82 10.49 4.14 -10.36
CA ALA A 82 10.86 5.21 -11.28
C ALA A 82 9.63 6.03 -11.64
N ASN A 83 9.61 7.30 -11.27
CA ASN A 83 8.52 8.21 -11.61
C ASN A 83 8.60 8.53 -13.10
N GLN A 84 7.52 8.28 -13.84
CA GLN A 84 7.50 8.47 -15.30
C GLN A 84 7.59 9.94 -15.73
N GLU A 85 7.13 10.87 -14.89
CA GLU A 85 7.13 12.30 -15.20
C GLU A 85 8.46 12.96 -14.86
N THR A 86 9.01 12.67 -13.69
CA THR A 86 10.22 13.33 -13.18
C THR A 86 11.50 12.55 -13.48
N GLY A 87 11.39 11.26 -13.74
CA GLY A 87 12.56 10.38 -13.89
C GLY A 87 13.23 10.03 -12.56
N GLU A 88 12.72 10.53 -11.44
CA GLU A 88 13.26 10.21 -10.12
C GLU A 88 13.15 8.72 -9.83
N GLN A 89 14.23 8.13 -9.32
CA GLN A 89 14.28 6.73 -8.95
C GLN A 89 14.55 6.57 -7.46
N LYS A 90 13.91 5.58 -6.87
CA LYS A 90 14.10 5.23 -5.47
C LYS A 90 14.28 3.72 -5.37
N MET A 91 15.33 3.28 -4.70
CA MET A 91 15.60 1.87 -4.46
C MET A 91 15.44 1.57 -2.98
N ILE A 92 14.64 0.55 -2.66
CA ILE A 92 14.45 0.08 -1.29
C ILE A 92 14.54 -1.43 -1.22
N GLN A 93 14.86 -1.93 -0.01
CA GLN A 93 14.63 -3.32 0.35
C GLN A 93 13.40 -3.36 1.25
N LYS A 94 12.41 -4.14 0.87
CA LYS A 94 11.15 -4.25 1.61
C LYS A 94 11.08 -5.57 2.36
N ILE A 95 11.11 -5.49 3.70
CA ILE A 95 11.10 -6.65 4.58
C ILE A 95 9.77 -6.69 5.32
N ASN A 96 9.04 -7.80 5.20
CA ASN A 96 7.80 -7.98 5.93
C ASN A 96 8.07 -8.28 7.40
N VAL A 97 7.43 -7.52 8.29
CA VAL A 97 7.53 -7.70 9.74
C VAL A 97 6.29 -8.44 10.26
N LEU A 98 5.10 -8.03 9.83
CA LEU A 98 3.83 -8.58 10.30
C LEU A 98 2.76 -8.49 9.22
N LYS A 99 1.91 -9.52 9.15
CA LYS A 99 0.67 -9.53 8.36
C LYS A 99 -0.45 -10.14 9.17
N GLU A 100 -1.61 -9.49 9.18
CA GLU A 100 -2.84 -10.04 9.75
C GLU A 100 -4.02 -9.76 8.82
N ASP A 101 -4.83 -10.77 8.57
CA ASP A 101 -6.01 -10.66 7.72
C ASP A 101 -7.28 -10.68 8.57
N PHE A 102 -8.21 -9.80 8.23
CA PHE A 102 -9.51 -9.67 8.89
C PHE A 102 -10.61 -9.79 7.85
N SER A 103 -11.65 -10.54 8.18
CA SER A 103 -12.80 -10.73 7.31
C SER A 103 -14.09 -10.32 8.01
N GLY A 104 -15.16 -10.11 7.22
CA GLY A 104 -16.50 -9.92 7.74
C GLY A 104 -17.04 -8.51 7.70
N THR A 105 -16.34 -7.57 7.15
CA THR A 105 -16.87 -6.27 6.73
C THR A 105 -17.23 -6.36 5.24
N PRO A 106 -17.77 -5.32 4.61
CA PRO A 106 -18.05 -5.38 3.16
C PRO A 106 -16.87 -5.79 2.32
N THR A 107 -15.65 -5.48 2.77
CA THR A 107 -14.43 -6.03 2.20
C THR A 107 -13.59 -6.69 3.29
N ASP A 108 -12.68 -7.55 2.89
CA ASP A 108 -11.67 -8.06 3.81
C ASP A 108 -10.56 -7.02 3.93
N MET A 109 -9.80 -7.10 5.01
CA MET A 109 -8.69 -6.18 5.29
C MET A 109 -7.42 -6.94 5.58
N ARG A 110 -6.31 -6.44 5.08
CA ARG A 110 -4.98 -6.90 5.47
C ARG A 110 -4.25 -5.77 6.16
N PHE A 111 -3.91 -5.97 7.41
CA PHE A 111 -2.99 -5.11 8.14
C PHE A 111 -1.58 -5.66 7.98
N SER A 112 -0.65 -4.81 7.56
CA SER A 112 0.75 -5.22 7.44
C SER A 112 1.69 -4.15 7.92
N VAL A 113 2.82 -4.59 8.45
CA VAL A 113 3.94 -3.74 8.84
C VAL A 113 5.17 -4.24 8.10
N CYS A 114 5.84 -3.33 7.42
CA CYS A 114 7.05 -3.62 6.67
C CYS A 114 8.15 -2.65 7.05
N ARG A 115 9.39 -3.06 6.83
CA ARG A 115 10.53 -2.13 6.77
C ARG A 115 10.83 -1.83 5.32
N GLU A 116 10.93 -0.56 4.98
CA GLU A 116 11.35 -0.09 3.67
C GLU A 116 12.71 0.59 3.82
N ILE A 117 13.76 -0.20 3.66
CA ILE A 117 15.12 0.26 3.93
C ILE A 117 15.73 0.86 2.66
N PRO A 118 16.09 2.15 2.65
CA PRO A 118 16.80 2.73 1.52
C PRO A 118 18.05 1.91 1.20
N THR A 119 18.22 1.56 -0.06
CA THR A 119 19.34 0.72 -0.48
C THR A 119 19.88 1.17 -1.83
N TRP A 120 20.98 0.56 -2.24
CA TRP A 120 21.63 0.82 -3.50
C TRP A 120 22.37 -0.44 -3.96
N GLY A 121 22.91 -0.39 -5.15
CA GLY A 121 23.61 -1.51 -5.74
C GLY A 121 22.97 -1.97 -7.03
N GLU A 122 23.49 -3.05 -7.58
CA GLU A 122 23.00 -3.63 -8.82
C GLU A 122 22.30 -4.96 -8.53
N TYR A 123 21.07 -5.07 -9.00
CA TYR A 123 20.25 -6.26 -8.82
C TYR A 123 19.59 -6.60 -10.14
N GLU A 124 19.48 -7.89 -10.42
CA GLU A 124 18.72 -8.39 -11.57
C GLU A 124 17.23 -8.27 -11.28
N MET A 125 16.49 -7.61 -12.18
CA MET A 125 15.05 -7.40 -12.01
C MET A 125 14.27 -8.54 -12.69
N ASP A 126 13.37 -9.15 -11.90
CA ASP A 126 12.58 -10.30 -12.33
C ASP A 126 11.30 -9.90 -13.06
N ARG A 127 10.72 -8.76 -12.69
CA ARG A 127 9.45 -8.30 -13.25
C ARG A 127 9.29 -6.80 -13.07
N LYS A 128 8.33 -6.26 -13.81
CA LYS A 128 8.02 -4.83 -13.81
C LYS A 128 6.51 -4.66 -13.76
N ARG A 129 6.07 -3.67 -12.98
CA ARG A 129 4.67 -3.23 -12.97
C ARG A 129 4.59 -1.73 -13.15
N SER A 130 3.52 -1.28 -13.80
CA SER A 130 3.20 0.14 -13.89
C SER A 130 2.07 0.46 -12.93
N LYS A 131 2.23 1.53 -12.14
CA LYS A 131 1.21 1.94 -11.15
C LYS A 131 0.85 3.40 -11.33
N THR A 132 -0.47 3.64 -11.45
CA THR A 132 -1.05 4.98 -11.34
C THR A 132 -1.60 5.11 -9.93
N ARG A 133 -1.13 6.10 -9.21
CA ARG A 133 -1.49 6.30 -7.80
C ARG A 133 -2.14 7.66 -7.62
N HIS A 134 -3.31 7.68 -6.98
CA HIS A 134 -3.96 8.89 -6.51
C HIS A 134 -3.93 8.87 -4.99
N SER A 135 -3.25 9.82 -4.38
CA SER A 135 -3.07 9.89 -2.92
C SER A 135 -3.85 11.04 -2.33
N PHE A 136 -4.54 10.76 -1.23
CA PHE A 136 -5.34 11.73 -0.48
C PHE A 136 -4.77 11.77 0.94
N ILE A 137 -4.19 12.91 1.32
CA ILE A 137 -3.37 13.01 2.51
C ILE A 137 -3.99 13.97 3.52
N ARG A 138 -4.12 13.50 4.74
CA ARG A 138 -4.49 14.33 5.88
C ARG A 138 -3.73 13.87 7.12
N LYS A 139 -3.02 14.81 7.76
CA LYS A 139 -2.14 14.52 8.91
C LYS A 139 -1.14 13.42 8.52
N ASN A 140 -1.05 12.34 9.28
CA ASN A 140 -0.14 11.23 8.98
C ASN A 140 -0.82 10.07 8.24
N LEU A 141 -2.02 10.29 7.71
CA LEU A 141 -2.75 9.29 6.93
C LEU A 141 -2.67 9.61 5.45
N SER A 142 -2.35 8.61 4.63
CA SER A 142 -2.51 8.67 3.19
C SER A 142 -3.45 7.56 2.75
N ILE A 143 -4.47 7.93 1.98
CA ILE A 143 -5.32 6.94 1.30
C ILE A 143 -4.90 6.92 -0.16
N ASP A 144 -4.40 5.78 -0.59
CA ASP A 144 -3.89 5.61 -1.94
C ASP A 144 -4.82 4.75 -2.78
N MET A 145 -5.26 5.30 -3.91
CA MET A 145 -6.05 4.59 -4.92
C MET A 145 -5.11 4.23 -6.06
N ILE A 146 -4.86 2.93 -6.25
CA ILE A 146 -3.80 2.47 -7.15
C ILE A 146 -4.39 1.60 -8.27
N ILE A 147 -4.05 1.94 -9.50
CA ILE A 147 -4.31 1.10 -10.68
C ILE A 147 -2.97 0.49 -11.09
N SER A 148 -2.90 -0.83 -11.06
CA SER A 148 -1.67 -1.56 -11.34
C SER A 148 -1.83 -2.42 -12.59
N SER A 149 -0.81 -2.42 -13.44
CA SER A 149 -0.75 -3.26 -14.63
C SER A 149 0.66 -3.81 -14.83
N GLY A 150 0.77 -4.92 -15.57
CA GLY A 150 2.04 -5.57 -15.86
C GLY A 150 2.10 -6.98 -15.28
N ASP A 151 3.32 -7.48 -15.13
CA ASP A 151 3.59 -8.87 -14.72
C ASP A 151 3.09 -9.23 -13.33
#